data_087ef51b803338665a81000119f29b56
#
_entry.id   087ef51b803338665a81000119f29b56
#
_cell.length_a   1.000
_cell.length_b   1.000
_cell.length_c   1.000
_cell.angle_alpha   90.00
_cell.angle_beta   90.00
_cell.angle_gamma   90.00
#
_symmetry.space_group_name_H-M   'P 1'
#
loop_
_entity.id
_entity.type
_entity.pdbx_description
1 polymer ?
#
loop_
_entity_poly.entity_id
_entity_poly.type
_entity_poly.pdbx_seq_one_letter_code
_entity_poly.pdbx_strand_id
1 'polypeptide(L)'
;MPLNTTSELLSDLKKGKMVVLMDDEDRENEGDLILPAGNVSPEAINFMAMHGRGLICLALTEDHCDRLKLDQMVKTNKSKHETAFTVSIEAASGITTGISAKDRSKTIEVASNPQAHSSDIVQPGHIFPLKAENGGVLNRSGHTEASIDLARLSGFHPAAVICEIMNEDGSMSRRPDLEKFCKKHDLKIGTIADLINYRLTNEKSIELISESSIKNEYGKFSFFVYKDSLLNEVHYALKMGEIKSSEPTLVRVQQINIKHDIFKSDDFGKRWSLEDAMKKISASENGLIVLISSDLTKPDDDIEEKNDSSDSDKRRIGVGSQILKEFGVSKIRLLGAEAKYPSLSGFDLEVIEFITN
;
A
#
# COMPACT_ATOMS: atom_id res chain seq x y z
N MET A 1 -8.25 23.53 1.74
CA MET A 1 -7.86 23.27 0.33
C MET A 1 -8.32 21.85 0.01
N PRO A 2 -8.87 21.53 -1.19
CA PRO A 2 -9.12 20.15 -1.53
C PRO A 2 -7.79 19.40 -1.61
N LEU A 3 -7.78 18.14 -1.21
CA LEU A 3 -6.63 17.25 -1.39
C LEU A 3 -6.41 16.98 -2.87
N ASN A 4 -5.16 16.83 -3.26
CA ASN A 4 -4.78 16.48 -4.62
C ASN A 4 -4.81 14.96 -4.80
N THR A 5 -5.12 14.53 -6.00
CA THR A 5 -5.07 13.10 -6.38
C THR A 5 -3.62 12.62 -6.49
N THR A 6 -3.40 11.31 -6.33
CA THR A 6 -2.08 10.70 -6.57
C THR A 6 -1.52 11.04 -7.95
N SER A 7 -2.36 11.04 -8.99
CA SER A 7 -1.93 11.42 -10.35
C SER A 7 -1.37 12.85 -10.43
N GLU A 8 -1.96 13.80 -9.69
CA GLU A 8 -1.47 15.18 -9.62
C GLU A 8 -0.13 15.26 -8.87
N LEU A 9 0.03 14.49 -7.77
CA LEU A 9 1.31 14.41 -7.04
C LEU A 9 2.41 13.84 -7.96
N LEU A 10 2.14 12.74 -8.64
CA LEU A 10 3.08 12.12 -9.58
C LEU A 10 3.49 13.09 -10.71
N SER A 11 2.55 13.91 -11.19
CA SER A 11 2.86 14.92 -12.21
C SER A 11 3.85 15.97 -11.72
N ASP A 12 3.78 16.38 -10.43
CA ASP A 12 4.71 17.36 -9.88
C ASP A 12 6.06 16.72 -9.54
N LEU A 13 6.08 15.52 -8.97
CA LEU A 13 7.31 14.76 -8.72
C LEU A 13 8.13 14.54 -10.02
N LYS A 14 7.47 14.19 -11.13
CA LYS A 14 8.11 14.06 -12.46
C LYS A 14 8.80 15.35 -12.92
N LYS A 15 8.32 16.51 -12.48
CA LYS A 15 8.91 17.83 -12.78
C LYS A 15 9.97 18.25 -11.76
N GLY A 16 10.30 17.39 -10.80
CA GLY A 16 11.28 17.69 -9.75
C GLY A 16 10.72 18.55 -8.61
N LYS A 17 9.40 18.74 -8.53
CA LYS A 17 8.75 19.45 -7.41
C LYS A 17 8.52 18.50 -6.24
N MET A 18 8.70 18.99 -5.02
CA MET A 18 8.27 18.30 -3.80
C MET A 18 6.76 18.24 -3.72
N VAL A 19 6.26 17.24 -3.01
CA VAL A 19 4.86 17.14 -2.61
C VAL A 19 4.76 16.89 -1.10
N VAL A 20 3.58 17.09 -0.54
CA VAL A 20 3.25 16.72 0.84
C VAL A 20 2.33 15.52 0.81
N LEU A 21 2.63 14.53 1.64
CA LEU A 21 1.78 13.37 1.82
C LEU A 21 1.42 13.23 3.28
N MET A 22 0.14 12.97 3.55
CA MET A 22 -0.38 12.76 4.90
C MET A 22 -0.70 11.29 5.09
N ASP A 23 -0.45 10.78 6.29
CA ASP A 23 -0.98 9.49 6.73
C ASP A 23 -2.35 9.63 7.41
N ASP A 24 -2.87 8.50 7.93
CA ASP A 24 -4.18 8.43 8.57
C ASP A 24 -4.17 9.11 9.94
N GLU A 25 -5.33 9.68 10.34
CA GLU A 25 -5.51 10.32 11.65
C GLU A 25 -5.32 9.34 12.81
N ASP A 26 -5.61 8.05 12.60
CA ASP A 26 -5.46 7.00 13.59
C ASP A 26 -4.03 6.42 13.65
N ARG A 27 -3.12 6.81 12.72
CA ARG A 27 -1.74 6.35 12.70
C ARG A 27 -0.80 7.36 13.37
N GLU A 28 -0.14 8.24 12.63
CA GLU A 28 0.73 9.33 13.13
C GLU A 28 0.02 10.68 13.04
N ASN A 29 -0.91 10.79 12.07
CA ASN A 29 -1.63 12.00 11.73
C ASN A 29 -0.66 13.14 11.39
N GLU A 30 0.34 12.85 10.58
CA GLU A 30 1.43 13.75 10.21
C GLU A 30 1.48 13.97 8.69
N GLY A 31 2.31 14.91 8.26
CA GLY A 31 2.57 15.14 6.86
C GLY A 31 4.05 15.34 6.60
N ASP A 32 4.56 14.64 5.59
CA ASP A 32 5.94 14.71 5.16
C ASP A 32 6.09 15.41 3.83
N LEU A 33 7.16 16.21 3.72
CA LEU A 33 7.73 16.61 2.43
C LEU A 33 8.36 15.38 1.78
N ILE A 34 8.03 15.13 0.51
CA ILE A 34 8.56 14.01 -0.26
C ILE A 34 9.19 14.51 -1.56
N LEU A 35 10.39 14.03 -1.85
CA LEU A 35 11.09 14.26 -3.10
C LEU A 35 11.81 12.97 -3.54
N PRO A 36 11.66 12.49 -4.80
CA PRO A 36 12.51 11.42 -5.31
C PRO A 36 14.00 11.77 -5.16
N ALA A 37 14.80 10.83 -4.63
CA ALA A 37 16.21 11.08 -4.36
C ALA A 37 17.01 11.45 -5.60
N GLY A 38 16.56 11.00 -6.79
CA GLY A 38 17.14 11.40 -8.07
C GLY A 38 17.00 12.90 -8.42
N ASN A 39 16.15 13.63 -7.70
CA ASN A 39 15.94 15.09 -7.87
C ASN A 39 16.50 15.90 -6.68
N VAL A 40 17.27 15.26 -5.81
CA VAL A 40 17.83 15.96 -4.64
C VAL A 40 18.80 17.08 -5.07
N SER A 41 18.71 18.21 -4.39
CA SER A 41 19.65 19.34 -4.54
C SER A 41 19.92 19.99 -3.18
N PRO A 42 20.99 20.79 -3.06
CA PRO A 42 21.23 21.57 -1.84
C PRO A 42 20.07 22.48 -1.47
N GLU A 43 19.38 23.07 -2.45
CA GLU A 43 18.20 23.94 -2.25
C GLU A 43 17.03 23.15 -1.69
N ALA A 44 16.81 21.94 -2.21
CA ALA A 44 15.75 21.05 -1.72
C ALA A 44 16.00 20.64 -0.26
N ILE A 45 17.21 20.26 0.09
CA ILE A 45 17.60 19.92 1.48
C ILE A 45 17.49 21.14 2.39
N ASN A 46 17.91 22.30 1.92
CA ASN A 46 17.77 23.55 2.66
C ASN A 46 16.30 23.91 2.90
N PHE A 47 15.43 23.70 1.90
CA PHE A 47 13.99 23.90 2.04
C PHE A 47 13.39 22.97 3.11
N MET A 48 13.72 21.69 3.08
CA MET A 48 13.29 20.72 4.09
C MET A 48 13.74 21.11 5.49
N ALA A 49 15.03 21.48 5.64
CA ALA A 49 15.57 21.88 6.94
C ALA A 49 14.94 23.16 7.50
N MET A 50 14.70 24.17 6.65
CA MET A 50 14.15 25.46 7.08
C MET A 50 12.65 25.44 7.29
N HIS A 51 11.93 24.73 6.46
CA HIS A 51 10.47 24.79 6.39
C HIS A 51 9.79 23.52 6.88
N GLY A 52 10.34 22.33 6.59
CA GLY A 52 9.88 21.06 7.18
C GLY A 52 10.23 20.99 8.65
N ARG A 53 11.50 21.24 9.00
CA ARG A 53 12.05 21.24 10.37
C ARG A 53 12.16 19.87 11.01
N GLY A 54 11.64 18.82 10.35
CA GLY A 54 11.74 17.43 10.78
C GLY A 54 13.10 16.80 10.52
N LEU A 55 13.21 15.50 10.74
CA LEU A 55 14.41 14.73 10.45
C LEU A 55 14.48 14.42 8.95
N ILE A 56 15.55 14.86 8.29
CA ILE A 56 15.75 14.52 6.88
C ILE A 56 16.22 13.07 6.78
N CYS A 57 15.34 12.22 6.25
CA CYS A 57 15.57 10.79 6.08
C CYS A 57 15.66 10.40 4.61
N LEU A 58 16.36 9.30 4.32
CA LEU A 58 16.47 8.70 3.00
C LEU A 58 15.77 7.35 2.99
N ALA A 59 14.56 7.29 2.43
CA ALA A 59 13.86 6.02 2.24
C ALA A 59 14.53 5.22 1.11
N LEU A 60 14.82 3.95 1.36
CA LEU A 60 15.45 3.00 0.45
C LEU A 60 14.71 1.66 0.48
N THR A 61 14.75 0.92 -0.62
CA THR A 61 14.26 -0.46 -0.65
C THR A 61 15.17 -1.38 0.16
N GLU A 62 14.64 -2.53 0.58
CA GLU A 62 15.42 -3.55 1.28
C GLU A 62 16.66 -3.98 0.50
N ASP A 63 16.50 -4.34 -0.80
CA ASP A 63 17.63 -4.72 -1.67
C ASP A 63 18.71 -3.63 -1.77
N HIS A 64 18.31 -2.36 -1.72
CA HIS A 64 19.25 -1.25 -1.74
C HIS A 64 20.00 -1.10 -0.43
N CYS A 65 19.30 -1.23 0.70
CA CYS A 65 19.92 -1.25 2.03
C CYS A 65 20.91 -2.41 2.16
N ASP A 66 20.57 -3.60 1.71
CA ASP A 66 21.43 -4.78 1.76
C ASP A 66 22.71 -4.60 0.92
N ARG A 67 22.59 -4.01 -0.28
CA ARG A 67 23.73 -3.68 -1.15
C ARG A 67 24.69 -2.68 -0.51
N LEU A 68 24.15 -1.68 0.17
CA LEU A 68 24.92 -0.71 0.94
C LEU A 68 25.43 -1.25 2.28
N LYS A 69 25.00 -2.46 2.70
CA LYS A 69 25.27 -3.08 4.01
C LYS A 69 24.83 -2.18 5.17
N LEU A 70 23.59 -1.68 5.07
CA LEU A 70 22.99 -0.85 6.10
C LEU A 70 22.30 -1.74 7.13
N ASP A 71 22.92 -1.92 8.26
CA ASP A 71 22.33 -2.62 9.41
C ASP A 71 21.25 -1.76 10.07
N GLN A 72 20.26 -2.42 10.68
CA GLN A 72 19.30 -1.76 11.55
C GLN A 72 20.01 -1.04 12.70
N MET A 73 19.56 0.16 13.04
CA MET A 73 20.13 0.97 14.12
C MET A 73 20.10 0.25 15.47
N VAL A 74 19.10 -0.61 15.65
CA VAL A 74 18.91 -1.41 16.89
C VAL A 74 18.56 -2.85 16.55
N LYS A 75 18.97 -3.80 17.41
CA LYS A 75 18.64 -5.23 17.27
C LYS A 75 17.15 -5.53 17.49
N THR A 76 16.50 -4.74 18.34
CA THR A 76 15.07 -4.88 18.64
C THR A 76 14.45 -3.50 18.55
N ASN A 77 13.60 -3.30 17.55
CA ASN A 77 12.85 -2.07 17.41
C ASN A 77 11.68 -2.04 18.42
N LYS A 78 11.60 -0.98 19.20
CA LYS A 78 10.56 -0.74 20.21
C LYS A 78 9.78 0.54 19.95
N SER A 79 9.98 1.16 18.77
CA SER A 79 9.20 2.34 18.41
C SER A 79 7.74 1.97 18.15
N LYS A 80 6.82 2.88 18.45
CA LYS A 80 5.37 2.62 18.36
C LYS A 80 4.94 2.18 16.94
N HIS A 81 5.57 2.73 15.91
CA HIS A 81 5.23 2.48 14.51
C HIS A 81 6.30 1.65 13.79
N GLU A 82 7.26 1.11 14.53
CA GLU A 82 8.31 0.20 14.05
C GLU A 82 9.12 0.75 12.86
N THR A 83 9.30 2.09 12.78
CA THR A 83 10.08 2.73 11.71
C THR A 83 11.48 2.14 11.64
N ALA A 84 11.82 1.58 10.48
CA ALA A 84 13.02 0.78 10.29
C ALA A 84 14.25 1.64 10.02
N PHE A 85 14.69 2.40 11.04
CA PHE A 85 15.94 3.16 10.99
C PHE A 85 17.13 2.25 10.83
N THR A 86 18.00 2.59 9.87
CA THR A 86 19.33 2.02 9.78
C THR A 86 20.36 2.95 10.44
N VAL A 87 21.60 2.49 10.55
CA VAL A 87 22.71 3.36 10.99
C VAL A 87 22.82 4.55 10.05
N SER A 88 23.01 5.76 10.60
CA SER A 88 23.17 6.98 9.81
C SER A 88 24.44 6.94 8.95
N ILE A 89 24.42 7.67 7.84
CA ILE A 89 25.46 7.60 6.81
C ILE A 89 25.99 8.97 6.40
N GLU A 90 27.17 8.92 5.77
CA GLU A 90 27.77 10.03 5.03
C GLU A 90 28.36 9.52 3.71
N ALA A 91 28.49 10.40 2.69
CA ALA A 91 29.28 10.07 1.52
C ALA A 91 30.75 9.88 1.89
N ALA A 92 31.40 8.84 1.34
CA ALA A 92 32.81 8.56 1.63
C ALA A 92 33.76 9.66 1.10
N SER A 93 33.30 10.49 0.19
CA SER A 93 34.07 11.58 -0.41
C SER A 93 33.19 12.72 -0.93
N GLY A 94 33.78 13.87 -1.15
CA GLY A 94 33.10 15.04 -1.77
C GLY A 94 32.24 15.84 -0.78
N ILE A 95 32.43 15.66 0.50
CA ILE A 95 31.77 16.38 1.59
C ILE A 95 32.80 17.06 2.50
N THR A 96 32.34 17.94 3.37
CA THR A 96 33.16 18.59 4.42
C THR A 96 32.84 17.98 5.81
N THR A 97 31.91 18.58 6.56
CA THR A 97 31.51 18.09 7.88
C THR A 97 30.23 17.25 7.84
N GLY A 98 29.60 17.10 6.67
CA GLY A 98 28.41 16.27 6.46
C GLY A 98 27.08 16.95 6.71
N ILE A 99 26.99 17.93 7.63
CA ILE A 99 25.70 18.50 8.08
C ILE A 99 25.16 19.60 7.15
N SER A 100 25.99 20.23 6.30
CA SER A 100 25.49 21.28 5.40
C SER A 100 24.46 20.74 4.42
N ALA A 101 23.55 21.59 3.91
CA ALA A 101 22.58 21.18 2.89
C ALA A 101 23.29 20.60 1.65
N LYS A 102 24.46 21.14 1.28
CA LYS A 102 25.27 20.62 0.20
C LYS A 102 25.84 19.23 0.50
N ASP A 103 26.37 19.02 1.70
CA ASP A 103 26.96 17.73 2.06
C ASP A 103 25.87 16.65 2.20
N ARG A 104 24.72 16.98 2.81
CA ARG A 104 23.58 16.06 2.93
C ARG A 104 23.00 15.70 1.56
N SER A 105 22.84 16.67 0.65
CA SER A 105 22.39 16.38 -0.71
C SER A 105 23.40 15.49 -1.44
N LYS A 106 24.72 15.68 -1.25
CA LYS A 106 25.75 14.82 -1.82
C LYS A 106 25.70 13.40 -1.25
N THR A 107 25.48 13.25 0.04
CA THR A 107 25.32 11.94 0.68
C THR A 107 24.11 11.20 0.13
N ILE A 108 22.98 11.89 -0.04
CA ILE A 108 21.76 11.31 -0.61
C ILE A 108 21.98 10.91 -2.07
N GLU A 109 22.58 11.79 -2.89
CA GLU A 109 22.91 11.50 -4.30
C GLU A 109 23.75 10.23 -4.43
N VAL A 110 24.80 10.12 -3.63
CA VAL A 110 25.70 8.95 -3.65
C VAL A 110 24.95 7.70 -3.17
N ALA A 111 24.31 7.77 -2.01
CA ALA A 111 23.66 6.60 -1.38
C ALA A 111 22.46 6.11 -2.18
N SER A 112 21.71 6.97 -2.88
CA SER A 112 20.52 6.56 -3.68
C SER A 112 20.86 6.12 -5.11
N ASN A 113 22.13 6.19 -5.52
CA ASN A 113 22.54 5.73 -6.85
C ASN A 113 22.26 4.23 -7.00
N PRO A 114 21.58 3.77 -8.08
CA PRO A 114 21.32 2.35 -8.32
C PRO A 114 22.56 1.46 -8.33
N GLN A 115 23.75 2.03 -8.62
CA GLN A 115 25.03 1.33 -8.66
C GLN A 115 25.89 1.58 -7.40
N ALA A 116 25.32 2.23 -6.36
CA ALA A 116 26.07 2.50 -5.14
C ALA A 116 26.47 1.21 -4.40
N HIS A 117 27.66 1.24 -3.83
CA HIS A 117 28.22 0.18 -2.99
C HIS A 117 28.53 0.68 -1.59
N SER A 118 28.71 -0.23 -0.63
CA SER A 118 29.03 0.12 0.75
C SER A 118 30.34 0.92 0.92
N SER A 119 31.25 0.87 -0.06
CA SER A 119 32.47 1.68 -0.09
C SER A 119 32.25 3.16 -0.43
N ASP A 120 31.09 3.50 -0.97
CA ASP A 120 30.76 4.87 -1.38
C ASP A 120 30.22 5.72 -0.25
N ILE A 121 29.92 5.06 0.87
CA ILE A 121 29.42 5.68 2.10
C ILE A 121 30.28 5.31 3.31
N VAL A 122 30.18 6.13 4.36
CA VAL A 122 30.76 5.86 5.69
C VAL A 122 29.66 5.96 6.76
N GLN A 123 29.88 5.33 7.90
CA GLN A 123 28.99 5.30 9.04
C GLN A 123 29.76 5.69 10.32
N PRO A 124 29.18 6.48 11.24
CA PRO A 124 27.89 7.16 11.16
C PRO A 124 27.97 8.46 10.34
N GLY A 125 26.82 9.11 10.14
CA GLY A 125 26.73 10.41 9.43
C GLY A 125 25.48 11.21 9.76
N HIS A 126 25.10 12.15 8.88
CA HIS A 126 24.00 13.09 9.09
C HIS A 126 22.78 12.84 8.20
N ILE A 127 22.76 11.75 7.44
CA ILE A 127 21.56 11.24 6.76
C ILE A 127 21.15 9.92 7.40
N PHE A 128 19.85 9.77 7.62
CA PHE A 128 19.24 8.61 8.27
C PHE A 128 18.49 7.78 7.23
N PRO A 129 19.07 6.66 6.75
CA PRO A 129 18.33 5.78 5.86
C PRO A 129 17.23 5.02 6.61
N LEU A 130 16.09 4.88 5.92
CA LEU A 130 14.95 4.09 6.38
C LEU A 130 14.74 2.94 5.40
N LYS A 131 14.66 1.72 5.92
CA LYS A 131 14.39 0.54 5.10
C LYS A 131 12.88 0.38 4.92
N ALA A 132 12.41 0.50 3.67
CA ALA A 132 11.01 0.29 3.33
C ALA A 132 10.67 -1.20 3.29
N GLU A 133 9.46 -1.54 3.71
CA GLU A 133 8.90 -2.88 3.57
C GLU A 133 8.64 -3.21 2.09
N ASN A 134 8.91 -4.48 1.71
CA ASN A 134 8.56 -4.99 0.39
C ASN A 134 7.04 -4.92 0.18
N GLY A 135 6.62 -4.57 -1.05
CA GLY A 135 5.20 -4.32 -1.35
C GLY A 135 4.78 -2.86 -1.16
N GLY A 136 5.61 -2.02 -0.51
CA GLY A 136 5.36 -0.60 -0.34
C GLY A 136 4.12 -0.31 0.51
N VAL A 137 3.33 0.72 0.16
CA VAL A 137 2.11 1.10 0.92
C VAL A 137 1.06 0.00 0.98
N LEU A 138 1.13 -0.99 0.09
CA LEU A 138 0.23 -2.13 0.14
C LEU A 138 0.60 -3.13 1.25
N ASN A 139 1.79 -3.08 1.80
CA ASN A 139 2.21 -3.88 2.95
C ASN A 139 2.25 -3.06 4.25
N ARG A 140 2.81 -1.86 4.21
CA ARG A 140 2.86 -0.94 5.36
C ARG A 140 2.51 0.48 4.92
N SER A 141 1.42 1.03 5.45
CA SER A 141 0.90 2.37 5.10
C SER A 141 1.67 3.50 5.79
N GLY A 142 3.00 3.50 5.69
CA GLY A 142 3.88 4.52 6.24
C GLY A 142 4.47 5.47 5.19
N HIS A 143 4.96 6.65 5.62
CA HIS A 143 5.60 7.62 4.75
C HIS A 143 6.83 7.06 4.04
N THR A 144 7.59 6.16 4.69
CA THR A 144 8.74 5.47 4.09
C THR A 144 8.35 4.70 2.84
N GLU A 145 7.34 3.83 2.95
CA GLU A 145 6.83 3.02 1.83
C GLU A 145 6.18 3.90 0.76
N ALA A 146 5.39 4.89 1.20
CA ALA A 146 4.71 5.81 0.31
C ALA A 146 5.68 6.62 -0.56
N SER A 147 6.78 7.06 0.01
CA SER A 147 7.79 7.83 -0.71
C SER A 147 8.52 7.00 -1.77
N ILE A 148 8.82 5.73 -1.48
CA ILE A 148 9.38 4.77 -2.43
C ILE A 148 8.41 4.53 -3.60
N ASP A 149 7.13 4.30 -3.29
CA ASP A 149 6.11 4.10 -4.30
C ASP A 149 5.93 5.32 -5.20
N LEU A 150 5.86 6.51 -4.62
CA LEU A 150 5.75 7.76 -5.37
C LEU A 150 6.97 7.98 -6.27
N ALA A 151 8.20 7.69 -5.80
CA ALA A 151 9.41 7.77 -6.61
C ALA A 151 9.33 6.82 -7.82
N ARG A 152 9.01 5.54 -7.57
CA ARG A 152 8.86 4.51 -8.60
C ARG A 152 7.77 4.86 -9.63
N LEU A 153 6.59 5.23 -9.17
CA LEU A 153 5.45 5.61 -10.02
C LEU A 153 5.71 6.90 -10.82
N SER A 154 6.62 7.73 -10.34
CA SER A 154 7.09 8.93 -11.06
C SER A 154 8.18 8.63 -12.07
N GLY A 155 8.66 7.38 -12.18
CA GLY A 155 9.68 6.94 -13.13
C GLY A 155 11.12 7.11 -12.63
N PHE A 156 11.32 7.35 -11.34
CA PHE A 156 12.63 7.39 -10.70
C PHE A 156 13.01 6.03 -10.10
N HIS A 157 14.29 5.90 -9.78
CA HIS A 157 14.73 4.80 -8.92
C HIS A 157 13.97 4.86 -7.58
N PRO A 158 13.53 3.72 -7.00
CA PRO A 158 12.74 3.70 -5.77
C PRO A 158 13.59 4.07 -4.55
N ALA A 159 13.92 5.35 -4.46
CA ALA A 159 14.60 6.02 -3.37
C ALA A 159 14.04 7.45 -3.23
N ALA A 160 13.77 7.90 -2.02
CA ALA A 160 13.17 9.20 -1.78
C ALA A 160 13.70 9.87 -0.52
N VAL A 161 13.75 11.20 -0.53
CA VAL A 161 14.01 12.02 0.65
C VAL A 161 12.69 12.40 1.26
N ILE A 162 12.57 12.21 2.56
CA ILE A 162 11.38 12.60 3.34
C ILE A 162 11.78 13.46 4.52
N CYS A 163 10.88 14.32 4.95
CA CYS A 163 11.08 15.17 6.12
C CYS A 163 9.71 15.57 6.68
N GLU A 164 9.48 15.30 7.93
CA GLU A 164 8.24 15.67 8.64
C GLU A 164 8.08 17.20 8.68
N ILE A 165 6.83 17.67 8.66
CA ILE A 165 6.51 19.08 8.73
C ILE A 165 6.07 19.44 10.14
N MET A 166 6.81 20.35 10.75
CA MET A 166 6.55 20.88 12.10
C MET A 166 6.15 22.36 12.04
N ASN A 167 5.31 22.76 12.99
CA ASN A 167 4.98 24.14 13.23
C ASN A 167 6.17 24.93 13.80
N GLU A 168 6.06 26.26 13.82
CA GLU A 168 7.14 27.13 14.33
C GLU A 168 7.39 26.97 15.84
N ASP A 169 6.39 26.50 16.58
CA ASP A 169 6.50 26.20 18.01
C ASP A 169 7.09 24.81 18.31
N GLY A 170 7.43 24.02 17.25
CA GLY A 170 7.97 22.68 17.37
C GLY A 170 6.92 21.57 17.49
N SER A 171 5.64 21.87 17.48
CA SER A 171 4.59 20.85 17.42
C SER A 171 4.46 20.29 16.00
N MET A 172 3.93 19.06 15.87
CA MET A 172 3.70 18.46 14.56
C MET A 172 2.56 19.18 13.84
N SER A 173 2.78 19.50 12.55
CA SER A 173 1.73 20.09 11.71
C SER A 173 0.66 19.05 11.41
N ARG A 174 -0.61 19.42 11.65
CA ARG A 174 -1.78 18.61 11.32
C ARG A 174 -2.45 19.14 10.07
N ARG A 175 -3.45 18.45 9.54
CA ARG A 175 -4.10 18.77 8.28
C ARG A 175 -4.38 20.27 8.07
N PRO A 176 -4.96 21.03 9.02
CA PRO A 176 -5.21 22.46 8.82
C PRO A 176 -3.93 23.30 8.64
N ASP A 177 -2.83 22.89 9.29
CA ASP A 177 -1.54 23.58 9.20
C ASP A 177 -0.83 23.20 7.90
N LEU A 178 -0.88 21.93 7.52
CA LEU A 178 -0.36 21.40 6.26
C LEU A 178 -1.02 22.06 5.04
N GLU A 179 -2.34 22.30 5.08
CA GLU A 179 -3.04 23.01 4.01
C GLU A 179 -2.56 24.46 3.87
N LYS A 180 -2.30 25.15 5.00
CA LYS A 180 -1.71 26.51 4.99
C LYS A 180 -0.27 26.49 4.47
N PHE A 181 0.52 25.51 4.92
CA PHE A 181 1.89 25.31 4.48
C PHE A 181 1.97 25.08 2.97
N CYS A 182 1.17 24.16 2.44
CA CYS A 182 1.12 23.87 1.02
C CYS A 182 0.69 25.07 0.18
N LYS A 183 -0.30 25.83 0.64
CA LYS A 183 -0.72 27.06 -0.02
C LYS A 183 0.39 28.12 -0.03
N LYS A 184 1.13 28.27 1.08
CA LYS A 184 2.24 29.24 1.21
C LYS A 184 3.41 28.92 0.27
N HIS A 185 3.70 27.62 0.07
CA HIS A 185 4.86 27.15 -0.67
C HIS A 185 4.57 26.62 -2.07
N ASP A 186 3.32 26.74 -2.55
CA ASP A 186 2.85 26.22 -3.85
C ASP A 186 3.13 24.70 -4.00
N LEU A 187 2.82 23.94 -2.96
CA LEU A 187 2.96 22.48 -2.93
C LEU A 187 1.61 21.80 -3.01
N LYS A 188 1.59 20.63 -3.63
CA LYS A 188 0.43 19.74 -3.61
C LYS A 188 0.45 18.84 -2.38
N ILE A 189 -0.75 18.51 -1.90
CA ILE A 189 -0.95 17.67 -0.73
C ILE A 189 -1.94 16.54 -1.04
N GLY A 190 -1.55 15.31 -0.74
CA GLY A 190 -2.38 14.10 -0.87
C GLY A 190 -2.31 13.22 0.36
N THR A 191 -2.88 12.02 0.26
CA THR A 191 -2.90 11.03 1.36
C THR A 191 -2.32 9.69 0.93
N ILE A 192 -1.79 8.94 1.92
CA ILE A 192 -1.37 7.54 1.71
C ILE A 192 -2.57 6.68 1.30
N ALA A 193 -3.76 6.94 1.85
CA ALA A 193 -4.97 6.22 1.48
C ALA A 193 -5.32 6.36 -0.02
N ASP A 194 -5.16 7.55 -0.60
CA ASP A 194 -5.37 7.77 -2.05
C ASP A 194 -4.28 7.05 -2.88
N LEU A 195 -3.04 7.03 -2.40
CA LEU A 195 -1.95 6.29 -3.06
C LEU A 195 -2.20 4.78 -3.04
N ILE A 196 -2.70 4.21 -1.94
CA ILE A 196 -3.11 2.81 -1.86
C ILE A 196 -4.18 2.51 -2.90
N ASN A 197 -5.24 3.33 -2.95
CA ASN A 197 -6.32 3.17 -3.94
C ASN A 197 -5.79 3.28 -5.37
N TYR A 198 -4.91 4.24 -5.63
CA TYR A 198 -4.28 4.42 -6.94
C TYR A 198 -3.50 3.17 -7.36
N ARG A 199 -2.67 2.60 -6.47
CA ARG A 199 -1.90 1.39 -6.76
C ARG A 199 -2.79 0.18 -7.01
N LEU A 200 -3.80 -0.05 -6.14
CA LEU A 200 -4.74 -1.16 -6.28
C LEU A 200 -5.51 -1.10 -7.61
N THR A 201 -5.82 0.10 -8.08
CA THR A 201 -6.58 0.31 -9.33
C THR A 201 -5.71 0.23 -10.58
N ASN A 202 -4.46 0.72 -10.52
CA ASN A 202 -3.62 0.91 -11.70
C ASN A 202 -2.51 -0.14 -11.86
N GLU A 203 -2.17 -0.89 -10.79
CA GLU A 203 -1.18 -1.96 -10.85
C GLU A 203 -1.88 -3.32 -10.85
N LYS A 204 -1.56 -4.14 -11.85
CA LYS A 204 -2.01 -5.53 -11.87
C LYS A 204 -1.06 -6.35 -11.00
N SER A 205 -1.55 -6.80 -9.84
CA SER A 205 -0.76 -7.61 -8.90
C SER A 205 -0.98 -9.10 -9.00
N ILE A 206 -2.11 -9.51 -9.59
CA ILE A 206 -2.51 -10.91 -9.68
C ILE A 206 -2.06 -11.57 -10.98
N GLU A 207 -1.58 -12.80 -10.89
CA GLU A 207 -1.21 -13.66 -12.01
C GLU A 207 -1.91 -15.01 -11.87
N LEU A 208 -2.56 -15.47 -12.95
CA LEU A 208 -3.15 -16.82 -12.99
C LEU A 208 -2.03 -17.86 -13.06
N ILE A 209 -1.93 -18.72 -12.03
CA ILE A 209 -0.92 -19.79 -11.99
C ILE A 209 -1.45 -21.09 -12.61
N SER A 210 -2.72 -21.44 -12.27
CA SER A 210 -3.30 -22.69 -12.78
C SER A 210 -4.82 -22.60 -12.90
N GLU A 211 -5.33 -23.35 -13.87
CA GLU A 211 -6.75 -23.61 -14.06
C GLU A 211 -6.98 -25.12 -14.05
N SER A 212 -8.02 -25.55 -13.34
CA SER A 212 -8.43 -26.96 -13.26
C SER A 212 -9.94 -27.05 -13.02
N SER A 213 -10.46 -28.21 -12.70
CA SER A 213 -11.86 -28.36 -12.29
C SER A 213 -11.97 -29.20 -11.04
N ILE A 214 -12.89 -28.84 -10.17
CA ILE A 214 -13.29 -29.63 -9.00
C ILE A 214 -14.74 -30.07 -9.15
N LYS A 215 -15.06 -31.25 -8.63
CA LYS A 215 -16.42 -31.77 -8.56
C LYS A 215 -16.69 -32.17 -7.11
N ASN A 216 -17.76 -31.66 -6.54
CA ASN A 216 -18.25 -31.98 -5.22
C ASN A 216 -19.77 -32.17 -5.23
N GLU A 217 -20.39 -32.30 -4.06
CA GLU A 217 -21.85 -32.45 -3.90
C GLU A 217 -22.67 -31.26 -4.43
N TYR A 218 -22.05 -30.07 -4.56
CA TYR A 218 -22.67 -28.83 -5.09
C TYR A 218 -22.52 -28.68 -6.62
N GLY A 219 -21.78 -29.60 -7.27
CA GLY A 219 -21.64 -29.60 -8.72
C GLY A 219 -20.19 -29.57 -9.20
N LYS A 220 -20.02 -29.16 -10.47
CA LYS A 220 -18.70 -29.02 -11.10
C LYS A 220 -18.36 -27.55 -11.24
N PHE A 221 -17.22 -27.16 -10.66
CA PHE A 221 -16.68 -25.80 -10.75
C PHE A 221 -15.36 -25.82 -11.52
N SER A 222 -15.10 -24.78 -12.31
CA SER A 222 -13.74 -24.45 -12.73
C SER A 222 -13.02 -23.82 -11.55
N PHE A 223 -11.81 -24.26 -11.28
CA PHE A 223 -10.99 -23.83 -10.14
C PHE A 223 -9.74 -23.13 -10.65
N PHE A 224 -9.52 -21.92 -10.16
CA PHE A 224 -8.42 -21.05 -10.57
C PHE A 224 -7.55 -20.71 -9.36
N VAL A 225 -6.24 -20.69 -9.57
CA VAL A 225 -5.25 -20.30 -8.58
C VAL A 225 -4.52 -19.07 -9.07
N TYR A 226 -4.55 -18.02 -8.28
CA TYR A 226 -3.88 -16.75 -8.55
C TYR A 226 -2.76 -16.51 -7.56
N LYS A 227 -1.64 -15.99 -8.02
CA LYS A 227 -0.58 -15.45 -7.18
C LYS A 227 -0.68 -13.94 -7.15
N ASP A 228 -0.66 -13.35 -5.95
CA ASP A 228 -0.39 -11.93 -5.77
C ASP A 228 1.12 -11.72 -5.69
N SER A 229 1.68 -11.04 -6.67
CA SER A 229 3.13 -10.78 -6.76
C SER A 229 3.60 -9.72 -5.77
N LEU A 230 2.70 -8.86 -5.27
CA LEU A 230 3.04 -7.79 -4.32
C LEU A 230 3.11 -8.31 -2.88
N LEU A 231 2.17 -9.17 -2.50
CA LEU A 231 2.07 -9.71 -1.15
C LEU A 231 2.64 -11.15 -1.05
N ASN A 232 3.02 -11.75 -2.18
CA ASN A 232 3.44 -13.15 -2.28
C ASN A 232 2.40 -14.13 -1.69
N GLU A 233 1.13 -13.80 -1.83
CA GLU A 233 -0.02 -14.59 -1.39
C GLU A 233 -0.62 -15.38 -2.56
N VAL A 234 -1.41 -16.42 -2.23
CA VAL A 234 -2.13 -17.22 -3.22
C VAL A 234 -3.62 -17.13 -2.96
N HIS A 235 -4.39 -16.77 -3.98
CA HIS A 235 -5.83 -16.65 -3.91
C HIS A 235 -6.51 -17.63 -4.84
N TYR A 236 -7.78 -17.90 -4.61
CA TYR A 236 -8.51 -18.91 -5.38
C TYR A 236 -9.82 -18.35 -5.92
N ALA A 237 -10.27 -18.89 -7.07
CA ALA A 237 -11.60 -18.62 -7.57
C ALA A 237 -12.29 -19.93 -8.01
N LEU A 238 -13.60 -20.00 -7.73
CA LEU A 238 -14.49 -21.07 -8.15
C LEU A 238 -15.55 -20.49 -9.09
N LYS A 239 -15.57 -20.93 -10.34
CA LYS A 239 -16.53 -20.45 -11.33
C LYS A 239 -17.48 -21.58 -11.72
N MET A 240 -18.77 -21.29 -11.76
CA MET A 240 -19.79 -22.12 -12.38
C MET A 240 -20.44 -21.34 -13.53
N GLY A 241 -20.72 -22.01 -14.63
CA GLY A 241 -21.35 -21.40 -15.80
C GLY A 241 -20.46 -20.43 -16.57
N GLU A 242 -21.08 -19.68 -17.46
CA GLU A 242 -20.44 -18.66 -18.30
C GLU A 242 -20.72 -17.27 -17.75
N ILE A 243 -19.67 -16.47 -17.53
CA ILE A 243 -19.81 -15.08 -17.08
C ILE A 243 -19.82 -14.18 -18.31
N LYS A 244 -20.86 -13.34 -18.42
CA LYS A 244 -21.00 -12.36 -19.49
C LYS A 244 -20.97 -10.95 -18.93
N SER A 245 -20.14 -10.09 -19.46
CA SER A 245 -19.99 -8.71 -18.98
C SER A 245 -21.26 -7.88 -19.08
N SER A 246 -22.20 -8.27 -19.96
CA SER A 246 -23.50 -7.60 -20.14
C SER A 246 -24.54 -7.99 -19.08
N GLU A 247 -24.33 -9.08 -18.33
CA GLU A 247 -25.29 -9.64 -17.37
C GLU A 247 -24.76 -9.53 -15.95
N PRO A 248 -25.63 -9.31 -14.94
CA PRO A 248 -25.23 -9.32 -13.54
C PRO A 248 -24.76 -10.72 -13.11
N THR A 249 -23.60 -10.78 -12.47
CA THR A 249 -23.01 -12.03 -11.98
C THR A 249 -23.27 -12.20 -10.49
N LEU A 250 -23.67 -13.40 -10.08
CA LEU A 250 -23.75 -13.77 -8.66
C LEU A 250 -22.33 -13.99 -8.13
N VAL A 251 -21.93 -13.22 -7.12
CA VAL A 251 -20.55 -13.19 -6.64
C VAL A 251 -20.50 -13.33 -5.12
N ARG A 252 -19.57 -14.12 -4.65
CA ARG A 252 -19.08 -14.11 -3.26
C ARG A 252 -17.60 -13.81 -3.25
N VAL A 253 -17.18 -12.80 -2.49
CA VAL A 253 -15.77 -12.57 -2.15
C VAL A 253 -15.66 -12.75 -0.64
N GLN A 254 -14.80 -13.63 -0.19
CA GLN A 254 -14.58 -13.85 1.24
C GLN A 254 -13.13 -14.23 1.55
N GLN A 255 -12.71 -13.92 2.75
CA GLN A 255 -11.52 -14.49 3.35
C GLN A 255 -11.84 -15.88 3.88
N ILE A 256 -10.92 -16.82 3.73
CA ILE A 256 -11.06 -18.16 4.30
C ILE A 256 -11.00 -18.02 5.83
N ASN A 257 -12.05 -18.46 6.51
CA ASN A 257 -12.08 -18.56 7.96
C ASN A 257 -12.23 -20.01 8.38
N ILE A 258 -11.21 -20.57 9.03
CA ILE A 258 -11.16 -21.99 9.40
C ILE A 258 -12.29 -22.36 10.37
N LYS A 259 -12.57 -21.51 11.37
CA LYS A 259 -13.63 -21.76 12.34
C LYS A 259 -15.00 -21.82 11.66
N HIS A 260 -15.28 -20.87 10.78
CA HIS A 260 -16.58 -20.76 10.08
C HIS A 260 -16.70 -21.74 8.91
N ASP A 261 -15.70 -21.77 8.00
CA ASP A 261 -15.83 -22.50 6.73
C ASP A 261 -15.51 -24.00 6.87
N ILE A 262 -14.64 -24.40 7.83
CA ILE A 262 -14.23 -25.80 8.02
C ILE A 262 -14.91 -26.42 9.25
N PHE A 263 -14.80 -25.74 10.41
CA PHE A 263 -15.35 -26.28 11.65
C PHE A 263 -16.83 -25.94 11.86
N LYS A 264 -17.41 -25.09 11.01
CA LYS A 264 -18.83 -24.69 11.03
C LYS A 264 -19.28 -24.17 12.40
N SER A 265 -18.44 -23.31 13.02
CA SER A 265 -18.78 -22.68 14.29
C SER A 265 -20.02 -21.80 14.16
N ASP A 266 -20.93 -21.89 15.12
CA ASP A 266 -22.14 -21.07 15.19
C ASP A 266 -21.87 -19.60 15.61
N ASP A 267 -20.64 -19.26 16.00
CA ASP A 267 -20.26 -17.93 16.48
C ASP A 267 -20.43 -16.83 15.40
N PHE A 268 -20.51 -17.20 14.14
CA PHE A 268 -20.59 -16.27 13.00
C PHE A 268 -22.02 -15.93 12.56
N GLY A 269 -23.02 -16.45 13.24
CA GLY A 269 -24.43 -16.15 13.01
C GLY A 269 -24.89 -16.46 11.58
N LYS A 270 -25.57 -15.49 10.92
CA LYS A 270 -26.11 -15.63 9.55
C LYS A 270 -25.13 -15.19 8.46
N ARG A 271 -23.82 -15.24 8.68
CA ARG A 271 -22.84 -14.93 7.64
C ARG A 271 -22.82 -16.04 6.58
N TRP A 272 -22.59 -15.65 5.33
CA TRP A 272 -22.38 -16.61 4.25
C TRP A 272 -21.13 -17.44 4.49
N SER A 273 -21.28 -18.77 4.64
CA SER A 273 -20.18 -19.72 4.61
C SER A 273 -19.77 -20.02 3.16
N LEU A 274 -18.59 -20.62 2.96
CA LEU A 274 -18.20 -21.13 1.65
C LEU A 274 -19.20 -22.16 1.12
N GLU A 275 -19.70 -23.02 1.99
CA GLU A 275 -20.71 -24.03 1.67
C GLU A 275 -22.00 -23.40 1.15
N ASP A 276 -22.56 -22.39 1.84
CA ASP A 276 -23.80 -21.74 1.43
C ASP A 276 -23.63 -20.97 0.13
N ALA A 277 -22.46 -20.35 -0.09
CA ALA A 277 -22.14 -19.71 -1.34
C ALA A 277 -22.08 -20.71 -2.51
N MET A 278 -21.45 -21.89 -2.32
CA MET A 278 -21.43 -22.95 -3.33
C MET A 278 -22.83 -23.47 -3.64
N LYS A 279 -23.69 -23.72 -2.61
CA LYS A 279 -25.08 -24.12 -2.80
C LYS A 279 -25.88 -23.10 -3.62
N LYS A 280 -25.73 -21.81 -3.26
CA LYS A 280 -26.46 -20.72 -3.94
C LYS A 280 -26.06 -20.57 -5.40
N ILE A 281 -24.76 -20.61 -5.69
CA ILE A 281 -24.23 -20.52 -7.06
C ILE A 281 -24.63 -21.75 -7.85
N SER A 282 -24.58 -22.95 -7.26
CA SER A 282 -25.04 -24.19 -7.89
C SER A 282 -26.50 -24.12 -8.29
N ALA A 283 -27.37 -23.62 -7.40
CA ALA A 283 -28.79 -23.45 -7.69
C ALA A 283 -29.07 -22.40 -8.80
N SER A 284 -28.14 -21.46 -9.01
CA SER A 284 -28.22 -20.44 -10.07
C SER A 284 -27.54 -20.87 -11.37
N GLU A 285 -26.83 -22.01 -11.37
CA GLU A 285 -26.03 -22.55 -12.49
C GLU A 285 -24.99 -21.56 -13.04
N ASN A 286 -24.82 -20.38 -12.43
CA ASN A 286 -23.90 -19.34 -12.85
C ASN A 286 -23.45 -18.48 -11.66
N GLY A 287 -22.15 -18.24 -11.53
CA GLY A 287 -21.59 -17.38 -10.51
C GLY A 287 -20.11 -17.61 -10.23
N LEU A 288 -19.58 -16.79 -9.34
CA LEU A 288 -18.17 -16.74 -9.01
C LEU A 288 -17.96 -16.59 -7.50
N ILE A 289 -17.11 -17.44 -6.94
CA ILE A 289 -16.61 -17.31 -5.56
C ILE A 289 -15.14 -16.94 -5.66
N VAL A 290 -14.73 -15.88 -5.00
CA VAL A 290 -13.33 -15.49 -4.84
C VAL A 290 -12.94 -15.68 -3.39
N LEU A 291 -11.92 -16.50 -3.16
CA LEU A 291 -11.37 -16.79 -1.84
C LEU A 291 -10.04 -16.07 -1.70
N ILE A 292 -10.02 -15.08 -0.83
CA ILE A 292 -8.81 -14.34 -0.48
C ILE A 292 -8.13 -15.09 0.65
N SER A 293 -6.87 -15.48 0.44
CA SER A 293 -6.08 -16.07 1.52
C SER A 293 -5.79 -15.04 2.59
N SER A 294 -5.73 -15.50 3.81
CA SER A 294 -5.16 -14.80 4.95
C SER A 294 -3.88 -15.50 5.38
N ASP A 295 -3.02 -14.77 6.05
CA ASP A 295 -1.89 -15.35 6.74
C ASP A 295 -2.40 -16.27 7.86
N LEU A 296 -2.45 -17.57 7.58
CA LEU A 296 -2.93 -18.58 8.54
C LEU A 296 -2.02 -18.71 9.79
N THR A 297 -0.90 -18.00 9.82
CA THR A 297 -0.01 -17.98 11.00
C THR A 297 -0.44 -16.97 12.06
N LYS A 298 -1.34 -16.04 11.71
CA LYS A 298 -1.90 -15.07 12.67
C LYS A 298 -3.14 -15.67 13.34
N PRO A 299 -3.26 -15.54 14.68
CA PRO A 299 -4.46 -15.99 15.36
C PRO A 299 -5.72 -15.32 14.80
N ASP A 300 -6.80 -16.10 14.68
CA ASP A 300 -8.13 -15.64 14.21
C ASP A 300 -8.81 -14.62 15.15
N ASP A 301 -8.14 -14.15 16.19
CA ASP A 301 -8.74 -13.41 17.30
C ASP A 301 -9.09 -11.94 16.95
N ASP A 302 -8.68 -11.44 15.79
CA ASP A 302 -8.90 -10.03 15.39
C ASP A 302 -10.04 -9.81 14.37
N ILE A 303 -10.92 -10.80 14.15
CA ILE A 303 -12.10 -10.62 13.30
C ILE A 303 -13.31 -10.15 14.14
N GLU A 304 -13.11 -9.29 15.12
CA GLU A 304 -14.17 -8.41 15.59
C GLU A 304 -14.41 -7.33 14.53
N GLU A 305 -15.69 -7.14 14.22
CA GLU A 305 -16.17 -6.06 13.37
C GLU A 305 -15.71 -4.70 13.90
N LYS A 306 -14.48 -4.30 13.61
CA LYS A 306 -14.17 -2.89 13.59
C LYS A 306 -14.78 -2.32 12.32
N ASN A 307 -15.80 -1.50 12.47
CA ASN A 307 -16.48 -0.73 11.43
C ASN A 307 -15.56 0.31 10.74
N ASP A 308 -14.26 0.14 10.80
CA ASP A 308 -13.29 0.97 10.12
C ASP A 308 -12.61 0.16 9.03
N SER A 309 -12.70 0.66 7.80
CA SER A 309 -12.04 0.13 6.63
C SER A 309 -10.52 0.19 6.82
N SER A 310 -9.96 -0.83 7.51
CA SER A 310 -8.52 -0.94 7.68
C SER A 310 -7.84 -1.05 6.31
N ASP A 311 -6.58 -0.65 6.21
CA ASP A 311 -5.82 -0.78 4.96
C ASP A 311 -5.78 -2.23 4.45
N SER A 312 -5.89 -3.22 5.36
CA SER A 312 -6.01 -4.64 5.01
C SER A 312 -7.31 -4.94 4.25
N ASP A 313 -8.43 -4.32 4.60
CA ASP A 313 -9.72 -4.52 3.93
C ASP A 313 -9.72 -3.88 2.54
N LYS A 314 -9.11 -2.70 2.39
CA LYS A 314 -8.92 -2.04 1.08
C LYS A 314 -8.12 -2.93 0.13
N ARG A 315 -7.04 -3.58 0.63
CA ARG A 315 -6.22 -4.50 -0.16
C ARG A 315 -7.00 -5.73 -0.60
N ARG A 316 -7.76 -6.35 0.30
CA ARG A 316 -8.62 -7.51 -0.01
C ARG A 316 -9.65 -7.18 -1.06
N ILE A 317 -10.31 -6.00 -0.95
CA ILE A 317 -11.24 -5.51 -1.95
C ILE A 317 -10.52 -5.31 -3.28
N GLY A 318 -9.31 -4.75 -3.31
CA GLY A 318 -8.50 -4.55 -4.50
C GLY A 318 -8.16 -5.85 -5.21
N VAL A 319 -7.62 -6.83 -4.49
CA VAL A 319 -7.29 -8.17 -5.03
C VAL A 319 -8.55 -8.88 -5.53
N GLY A 320 -9.61 -8.90 -4.73
CA GLY A 320 -10.89 -9.47 -5.15
C GLY A 320 -11.44 -8.82 -6.41
N SER A 321 -11.34 -7.49 -6.52
CA SER A 321 -11.78 -6.72 -7.70
C SER A 321 -10.97 -7.07 -8.94
N GLN A 322 -9.65 -7.20 -8.84
CA GLN A 322 -8.79 -7.60 -9.94
C GLN A 322 -9.17 -9.00 -10.45
N ILE A 323 -9.39 -9.96 -9.53
CA ILE A 323 -9.83 -11.31 -9.92
C ILE A 323 -11.19 -11.27 -10.62
N LEU A 324 -12.16 -10.50 -10.11
CA LEU A 324 -13.48 -10.34 -10.76
C LEU A 324 -13.35 -9.77 -12.17
N LYS A 325 -12.47 -8.81 -12.40
CA LYS A 325 -12.21 -8.22 -13.73
C LYS A 325 -11.61 -9.25 -14.71
N GLU A 326 -10.73 -10.14 -14.26
CA GLU A 326 -10.18 -11.21 -15.11
C GLU A 326 -11.29 -12.12 -15.69
N PHE A 327 -12.40 -12.29 -14.96
CA PHE A 327 -13.57 -13.02 -15.44
C PHE A 327 -14.54 -12.16 -16.25
N GLY A 328 -14.26 -10.87 -16.46
CA GLY A 328 -15.13 -9.95 -17.20
C GLY A 328 -16.37 -9.52 -16.43
N VAL A 329 -16.39 -9.65 -15.11
CA VAL A 329 -17.49 -9.15 -14.28
C VAL A 329 -17.53 -7.63 -14.35
N SER A 330 -18.75 -7.05 -14.47
CA SER A 330 -19.00 -5.61 -14.37
C SER A 330 -20.10 -5.29 -13.36
N LYS A 331 -21.21 -6.03 -13.39
CA LYS A 331 -22.34 -5.88 -12.47
C LYS A 331 -22.40 -7.07 -11.52
N ILE A 332 -22.50 -6.76 -10.23
CA ILE A 332 -22.39 -7.77 -9.16
C ILE A 332 -23.71 -7.87 -8.40
N ARG A 333 -24.19 -9.10 -8.24
CA ARG A 333 -25.17 -9.50 -7.23
C ARG A 333 -24.38 -10.15 -6.10
N LEU A 334 -24.15 -9.41 -5.01
CA LEU A 334 -23.20 -9.80 -3.98
C LEU A 334 -23.87 -10.65 -2.90
N LEU A 335 -23.33 -11.85 -2.66
CA LEU A 335 -23.70 -12.68 -1.49
C LEU A 335 -23.02 -12.10 -0.24
N GLY A 336 -23.72 -11.27 0.51
CA GLY A 336 -23.20 -10.58 1.67
C GLY A 336 -24.17 -9.60 2.29
N ALA A 337 -23.78 -8.99 3.40
CA ALA A 337 -24.50 -7.88 4.00
C ALA A 337 -24.32 -6.60 3.16
N GLU A 338 -25.29 -5.70 3.28
CA GLU A 338 -25.20 -4.38 2.64
C GLU A 338 -24.06 -3.58 3.25
N ALA A 339 -23.14 -3.14 2.40
CA ALA A 339 -22.00 -2.32 2.78
C ALA A 339 -21.60 -1.38 1.62
N LYS A 340 -20.88 -0.32 1.96
CA LYS A 340 -20.33 0.60 0.95
C LYS A 340 -18.94 0.15 0.52
N TYR A 341 -18.74 0.00 -0.78
CA TYR A 341 -17.45 -0.36 -1.38
C TYR A 341 -16.98 0.73 -2.35
N PRO A 342 -16.52 1.89 -1.86
CA PRO A 342 -16.19 3.04 -2.72
C PRO A 342 -15.07 2.75 -3.71
N SER A 343 -14.17 1.82 -3.41
CA SER A 343 -13.05 1.45 -4.28
C SER A 343 -13.45 0.60 -5.51
N LEU A 344 -14.63 -0.02 -5.52
CA LEU A 344 -15.07 -0.84 -6.66
C LEU A 344 -15.25 -0.03 -7.95
N SER A 345 -15.66 1.23 -7.83
CA SER A 345 -15.83 2.11 -9.00
C SER A 345 -14.51 2.33 -9.76
N GLY A 346 -13.36 2.31 -9.07
CA GLY A 346 -12.05 2.37 -9.70
C GLY A 346 -11.70 1.16 -10.57
N PHE A 347 -12.43 0.05 -10.39
CA PHE A 347 -12.30 -1.17 -11.20
C PHE A 347 -13.45 -1.33 -12.21
N ASP A 348 -14.28 -0.34 -12.46
CA ASP A 348 -15.51 -0.45 -13.25
C ASP A 348 -16.41 -1.62 -12.79
N LEU A 349 -16.52 -1.82 -11.48
CA LEU A 349 -17.39 -2.80 -10.85
C LEU A 349 -18.53 -2.08 -10.13
N GLU A 350 -19.75 -2.59 -10.30
CA GLU A 350 -20.96 -2.05 -9.67
C GLU A 350 -21.71 -3.15 -8.92
N VAL A 351 -21.95 -2.96 -7.61
CA VAL A 351 -22.86 -3.83 -6.86
C VAL A 351 -24.27 -3.32 -7.04
N ILE A 352 -25.11 -4.10 -7.74
CA ILE A 352 -26.51 -3.74 -8.03
C ILE A 352 -27.50 -4.38 -7.06
N GLU A 353 -27.10 -5.43 -6.35
CA GLU A 353 -27.95 -6.17 -5.40
C GLU A 353 -27.09 -6.81 -4.31
N PHE A 354 -27.60 -6.76 -3.07
CA PHE A 354 -27.07 -7.52 -1.93
C PHE A 354 -28.02 -8.65 -1.59
N ILE A 355 -27.48 -9.85 -1.46
CA ILE A 355 -28.25 -11.05 -1.10
C ILE A 355 -27.75 -11.52 0.27
N THR A 356 -28.61 -11.39 1.27
CA THR A 356 -28.33 -11.85 2.63
C THR A 356 -28.64 -13.34 2.78
N ASN A 357 -27.97 -14.02 3.74
CA ASN A 357 -28.22 -15.43 4.04
C ASN A 357 -29.44 -15.61 4.97
#